data_76896cee0e3be63a66ca52ddb335ebcb
#
_entry.id   76896cee0e3be63a66ca52ddb335ebcb
#
_cell.length_a   1.000
_cell.length_b   1.000
_cell.length_c   1.000
_cell.angle_alpha   90.00
_cell.angle_beta   90.00
_cell.angle_gamma   90.00
#
_symmetry.space_group_name_H-M   'P 1'
#
loop_
_entity.id
_entity.type
_entity.pdbx_description
1 polymer ?
#
loop_
_entity_poly.entity_id
_entity_poly.type
_entity_poly.pdbx_seq_one_letter_code
_entity_poly.pdbx_strand_id
1 'polypeptide(L)'
;MKKTHKQHLRALTILVALMTTPNLHAQELDHAPLSTTKNLNFTTLLEQTLAHAPEALETKARIEEAQAMVELGESWIAGRPSAQVDYIDDQMLSDRGERELTYGITLPLWRSGERDTMQARGQQYNGQVAAWQEAFTLTMAGRLRQVLADMQDADTLLATEQQATADARQLLSIAESLHVAGETARRDVLQAQTLLLAQQRNELAAEAARVDAERNYQMLTGLNMRPEKPHIETLQTTDEISPEHPLLQLLRSDIDLAAAEIDKTELDALGNPTLSIGSRRQRAGNQDDYQDALALSVTIPFGGRAHVNASTSSARRNKVDADVRYLNTFRELNLQLHEIAHELFTLNESMPLSKEQAQLARQQWEMAKTAFVTGETDISQVVIALQQSRRSARDLEVITLRHARLITEFNQIVGVLP
;
A
#
# COMPACT_ATOMS: atom_id res chain seq x y z
N MET A 1 52.46 64.90 -2.64
CA MET A 1 53.09 63.93 -1.71
C MET A 1 52.86 62.54 -2.20
N LYS A 2 53.92 61.83 -2.39
CA LYS A 2 54.08 60.50 -3.03
C LYS A 2 53.32 59.38 -2.31
N LYS A 3 52.66 58.48 -3.04
CA LYS A 3 52.44 57.12 -2.63
C LYS A 3 52.59 56.14 -3.79
N THR A 4 53.54 55.29 -3.60
CA THR A 4 54.08 54.25 -4.46
C THR A 4 53.16 53.09 -4.66
N HIS A 5 53.01 52.67 -5.95
CA HIS A 5 52.44 51.35 -6.34
C HIS A 5 53.42 50.21 -5.95
N LYS A 6 52.89 49.17 -5.36
CA LYS A 6 53.48 47.82 -5.36
C LYS A 6 52.52 46.88 -6.05
N GLN A 7 52.88 46.42 -7.23
CA GLN A 7 52.31 45.29 -7.95
C GLN A 7 52.75 43.99 -7.27
N HIS A 8 51.81 43.15 -6.90
CA HIS A 8 52.08 41.78 -6.56
C HIS A 8 51.61 40.88 -7.71
N LEU A 9 52.59 40.32 -8.38
CA LEU A 9 52.51 39.26 -9.37
C LEU A 9 52.03 38.00 -8.62
N ARG A 10 50.81 37.52 -8.90
CA ARG A 10 50.30 36.22 -8.42
C ARG A 10 50.55 35.18 -9.51
N ALA A 11 51.47 34.28 -9.24
CA ALA A 11 51.73 33.09 -10.03
C ALA A 11 50.44 32.19 -10.03
N LEU A 12 49.96 31.90 -11.23
CA LEU A 12 48.85 30.98 -11.49
C LEU A 12 49.40 29.53 -11.46
N THR A 13 49.27 28.85 -10.36
CA THR A 13 49.58 27.42 -10.28
C THR A 13 48.38 26.64 -10.80
N ILE A 14 48.49 26.10 -12.01
CA ILE A 14 47.51 25.17 -12.58
C ILE A 14 47.63 23.83 -11.85
N LEU A 15 46.68 23.56 -10.96
CA LEU A 15 46.51 22.25 -10.33
C LEU A 15 45.74 21.36 -11.32
N VAL A 16 46.49 20.47 -12.02
CA VAL A 16 45.89 19.39 -12.81
C VAL A 16 45.31 18.38 -11.81
N ALA A 17 44.03 18.50 -11.48
CA ALA A 17 43.29 17.46 -10.78
C ALA A 17 43.13 16.26 -11.71
N LEU A 18 43.93 15.20 -11.50
CA LEU A 18 43.64 13.87 -12.02
C LEU A 18 42.20 13.50 -11.55
N MET A 19 41.24 13.57 -12.46
CA MET A 19 39.93 12.95 -12.25
C MET A 19 40.18 11.42 -12.21
N THR A 20 40.41 10.89 -11.04
CA THR A 20 40.15 9.49 -10.79
C THR A 20 38.62 9.31 -10.90
N THR A 21 38.14 8.85 -12.05
CA THR A 21 36.78 8.31 -12.16
C THR A 21 36.65 7.26 -11.08
N PRO A 22 35.70 7.38 -10.15
CA PRO A 22 35.37 6.24 -9.30
C PRO A 22 34.96 5.14 -10.28
N ASN A 23 35.72 4.04 -10.34
CA ASN A 23 35.18 2.81 -10.86
C ASN A 23 33.92 2.54 -10.03
N LEU A 24 32.75 2.85 -10.60
CA LEU A 24 31.51 2.21 -10.21
C LEU A 24 31.75 0.72 -10.51
N HIS A 25 32.33 0.01 -9.55
CA HIS A 25 32.08 -1.41 -9.45
C HIS A 25 30.57 -1.47 -9.27
N ALA A 26 29.83 -1.80 -10.35
CA ALA A 26 28.50 -2.36 -10.20
C ALA A 26 28.73 -3.47 -9.15
N GLN A 27 28.20 -3.27 -7.92
CA GLN A 27 28.11 -4.37 -6.97
C GLN A 27 27.56 -5.51 -7.80
N GLU A 28 28.29 -6.63 -7.85
CA GLU A 28 27.76 -7.86 -8.40
C GLU A 28 26.44 -8.08 -7.67
N LEU A 29 25.34 -7.72 -8.35
CA LEU A 29 24.02 -7.93 -7.83
C LEU A 29 23.97 -9.44 -7.58
N ASP A 30 23.70 -9.82 -6.35
CA ASP A 30 23.53 -11.23 -6.00
C ASP A 30 22.34 -11.77 -6.80
N HIS A 31 22.63 -12.45 -7.90
CA HIS A 31 21.68 -13.07 -8.80
C HIS A 31 21.35 -14.52 -8.40
N ALA A 32 21.86 -14.96 -7.22
CA ALA A 32 21.54 -16.29 -6.75
C ALA A 32 20.05 -16.43 -6.49
N PRO A 33 19.42 -17.51 -7.00
CA PRO A 33 18.00 -17.77 -6.75
C PRO A 33 17.74 -17.98 -5.27
N LEU A 34 16.54 -17.56 -4.81
CA LEU A 34 16.12 -17.80 -3.42
C LEU A 34 16.02 -19.31 -3.14
N SER A 35 16.43 -19.73 -1.95
CA SER A 35 16.26 -21.11 -1.53
C SER A 35 14.78 -21.43 -1.32
N THR A 36 14.37 -22.64 -1.71
CA THR A 36 12.98 -23.11 -1.59
C THR A 36 12.76 -23.88 -0.30
N THR A 37 11.55 -23.78 0.27
CA THR A 37 11.16 -24.56 1.44
C THR A 37 9.70 -25.04 1.38
N LYS A 38 9.42 -26.19 1.98
CA LYS A 38 8.06 -26.79 2.06
C LYS A 38 7.21 -26.19 3.15
N ASN A 39 7.82 -25.47 4.09
CA ASN A 39 7.17 -25.05 5.34
C ASN A 39 6.46 -23.68 5.23
N LEU A 40 6.56 -22.99 4.09
CA LEU A 40 5.91 -21.72 3.86
C LEU A 40 4.58 -21.93 3.15
N ASN A 41 3.50 -21.72 3.90
CA ASN A 41 2.15 -21.60 3.35
C ASN A 41 1.74 -20.12 3.29
N PHE A 42 0.60 -19.82 2.66
CA PHE A 42 0.13 -18.46 2.46
C PHE A 42 -0.10 -17.71 3.79
N THR A 43 -0.68 -18.38 4.79
CA THR A 43 -0.95 -17.78 6.11
C THR A 43 0.34 -17.37 6.81
N THR A 44 1.36 -18.24 6.83
CA THR A 44 2.67 -17.91 7.43
C THR A 44 3.39 -16.80 6.67
N LEU A 45 3.27 -16.77 5.35
CA LEU A 45 3.81 -15.68 4.52
C LEU A 45 3.12 -14.36 4.81
N LEU A 46 1.79 -14.37 4.96
CA LEU A 46 1.03 -13.17 5.29
C LEU A 46 1.39 -12.63 6.67
N GLU A 47 1.54 -13.49 7.68
CA GLU A 47 1.99 -13.10 9.02
C GLU A 47 3.36 -12.40 8.97
N GLN A 48 4.32 -12.95 8.21
CA GLN A 48 5.64 -12.34 8.02
C GLN A 48 5.54 -11.01 7.25
N THR A 49 4.72 -10.95 6.21
CA THR A 49 4.46 -9.75 5.44
C THR A 49 3.89 -8.63 6.30
N LEU A 50 2.88 -8.94 7.13
CA LEU A 50 2.27 -7.99 8.07
C LEU A 50 3.28 -7.49 9.11
N ALA A 51 4.14 -8.38 9.62
CA ALA A 51 5.17 -8.01 10.60
C ALA A 51 6.29 -7.15 9.97
N HIS A 52 6.57 -7.34 8.68
CA HIS A 52 7.60 -6.61 7.94
C HIS A 52 7.09 -5.28 7.36
N ALA A 53 5.78 -5.14 7.19
CA ALA A 53 5.16 -3.98 6.58
C ALA A 53 5.39 -2.70 7.43
N PRO A 54 5.86 -1.58 6.83
CA PRO A 54 6.01 -0.30 7.54
C PRO A 54 4.69 0.19 8.16
N GLU A 55 3.56 -0.13 7.52
CA GLU A 55 2.21 0.21 7.97
C GLU A 55 1.83 -0.47 9.32
N ALA A 56 2.60 -1.49 9.77
CA ALA A 56 2.42 -2.06 11.12
C ALA A 56 2.66 -1.02 12.24
N LEU A 57 3.49 0.01 11.99
CA LEU A 57 3.67 1.13 12.91
C LEU A 57 2.39 1.96 13.07
N GLU A 58 1.60 2.08 11.99
CA GLU A 58 0.33 2.81 12.02
C GLU A 58 -0.70 2.11 12.92
N THR A 59 -0.70 0.78 12.95
CA THR A 59 -1.57 -0.01 13.84
C THR A 59 -1.40 0.41 15.30
N LYS A 60 -0.14 0.53 15.75
CA LYS A 60 0.16 0.92 17.12
C LYS A 60 -0.32 2.34 17.41
N ALA A 61 -0.07 3.27 16.51
CA ALA A 61 -0.50 4.66 16.66
C ALA A 61 -2.03 4.78 16.73
N ARG A 62 -2.77 4.02 15.92
CA ARG A 62 -4.24 3.98 15.95
C ARG A 62 -4.79 3.40 17.25
N ILE A 63 -4.16 2.35 17.79
CA ILE A 63 -4.53 1.78 19.10
C ILE A 63 -4.31 2.81 20.22
N GLU A 64 -3.16 3.49 20.23
CA GLU A 64 -2.85 4.54 21.21
C GLU A 64 -3.83 5.73 21.11
N GLU A 65 -4.21 6.14 19.90
CA GLU A 65 -5.23 7.17 19.67
C GLU A 65 -6.60 6.73 20.21
N ALA A 66 -7.04 5.52 19.90
CA ALA A 66 -8.32 4.99 20.37
C ALA A 66 -8.37 4.91 21.91
N GLN A 67 -7.29 4.45 22.54
CA GLN A 67 -7.18 4.41 24.01
C GLN A 67 -7.26 5.81 24.61
N ALA A 68 -6.54 6.78 24.05
CA ALA A 68 -6.60 8.17 24.52
C ALA A 68 -8.01 8.78 24.39
N MET A 69 -8.77 8.42 23.34
CA MET A 69 -10.16 8.89 23.17
C MET A 69 -11.12 8.23 24.16
N VAL A 70 -10.90 6.97 24.52
CA VAL A 70 -11.66 6.30 25.59
C VAL A 70 -11.37 6.96 26.95
N GLU A 71 -10.08 7.17 27.29
CA GLU A 71 -9.66 7.82 28.54
C GLU A 71 -10.26 9.23 28.67
N LEU A 72 -10.32 9.99 27.57
CA LEU A 72 -10.94 11.29 27.55
C LEU A 72 -12.43 11.25 27.94
N GLY A 73 -13.18 10.26 27.43
CA GLY A 73 -14.59 10.05 27.78
C GLY A 73 -14.81 9.57 29.22
N GLU A 74 -13.80 8.98 29.86
CA GLU A 74 -13.83 8.55 31.24
C GLU A 74 -13.48 9.66 32.25
N SER A 75 -12.91 10.78 31.76
CA SER A 75 -12.54 11.93 32.62
C SER A 75 -13.70 12.42 33.46
N TRP A 76 -13.42 12.82 34.70
CA TRP A 76 -14.43 13.37 35.61
C TRP A 76 -14.85 14.80 35.29
N ILE A 77 -14.04 15.57 34.53
CA ILE A 77 -14.31 16.93 34.05
C ILE A 77 -14.25 16.99 32.51
N ALA A 78 -14.97 17.94 31.92
CA ALA A 78 -15.10 18.07 30.46
C ALA A 78 -13.86 18.62 29.74
N GLY A 79 -12.88 19.15 30.48
CA GLY A 79 -11.71 19.77 29.89
C GLY A 79 -10.60 20.00 30.90
N ARG A 80 -9.63 20.84 30.54
CA ARG A 80 -8.48 21.11 31.39
C ARG A 80 -8.84 22.08 32.50
N PRO A 81 -8.55 21.79 33.78
CA PRO A 81 -8.67 22.79 34.85
C PRO A 81 -7.69 23.94 34.56
N SER A 82 -8.09 25.14 34.94
CA SER A 82 -7.25 26.36 34.87
C SER A 82 -7.14 27.05 36.22
N ALA A 83 -5.97 27.60 36.50
CA ALA A 83 -5.77 28.49 37.62
C ALA A 83 -5.87 29.93 37.14
N GLN A 84 -6.55 30.77 37.90
CA GLN A 84 -6.72 32.18 37.61
C GLN A 84 -6.19 33.00 38.79
N VAL A 85 -5.48 34.05 38.48
CA VAL A 85 -5.01 35.05 39.45
C VAL A 85 -5.28 36.43 38.87
N ASP A 86 -6.16 37.19 39.51
CA ASP A 86 -6.50 38.54 39.11
C ASP A 86 -6.00 39.51 40.21
N TYR A 87 -5.29 40.53 39.79
CA TYR A 87 -4.83 41.58 40.67
C TYR A 87 -5.29 42.95 40.17
N ILE A 88 -5.98 43.67 40.98
CA ILE A 88 -6.45 45.05 40.72
C ILE A 88 -5.78 45.99 41.74
N ASP A 89 -5.23 47.08 41.23
CA ASP A 89 -4.61 48.16 42.03
C ASP A 89 -4.92 49.50 41.36
N ASP A 90 -5.33 50.50 42.13
CA ASP A 90 -5.69 51.83 41.62
C ASP A 90 -4.55 52.81 41.64
N GLN A 91 -3.34 52.40 42.00
CA GLN A 91 -2.19 53.29 42.28
C GLN A 91 -1.82 54.17 41.08
N MET A 92 -2.02 53.70 39.87
CA MET A 92 -1.69 54.44 38.64
C MET A 92 -2.78 55.42 38.19
N LEU A 93 -4.01 55.32 38.71
CA LEU A 93 -5.17 56.10 38.26
C LEU A 93 -5.76 56.98 39.34
N SER A 94 -6.39 56.42 40.38
CA SER A 94 -7.12 57.14 41.40
C SER A 94 -6.36 57.25 42.69
N ASP A 95 -5.39 56.43 42.97
CA ASP A 95 -4.52 56.30 44.14
C ASP A 95 -5.28 56.42 45.47
N ARG A 96 -6.47 55.82 45.53
CA ARG A 96 -7.29 55.75 46.76
C ARG A 96 -6.90 54.56 47.65
N GLY A 97 -6.04 53.72 47.17
CA GLY A 97 -5.52 52.53 47.83
C GLY A 97 -6.40 51.30 47.74
N GLU A 98 -7.24 51.27 46.72
CA GLU A 98 -8.02 50.06 46.36
C GLU A 98 -7.07 48.95 45.89
N ARG A 99 -7.20 47.79 46.51
CA ARG A 99 -6.45 46.59 46.09
C ARG A 99 -7.34 45.36 46.17
N GLU A 100 -7.29 44.54 45.14
CA GLU A 100 -7.96 43.27 45.11
C GLU A 100 -7.03 42.21 44.54
N LEU A 101 -6.95 41.08 45.21
CA LEU A 101 -6.30 39.88 44.74
C LEU A 101 -7.31 38.74 44.77
N THR A 102 -7.67 38.24 43.59
CA THR A 102 -8.51 37.05 43.47
C THR A 102 -7.66 35.91 42.87
N TYR A 103 -7.70 34.74 43.48
CA TYR A 103 -7.06 33.55 42.95
C TYR A 103 -7.99 32.36 43.12
N GLY A 104 -7.95 31.44 42.13
CA GLY A 104 -8.86 30.32 42.16
C GLY A 104 -8.54 29.28 41.07
N ILE A 105 -9.34 28.23 41.10
CA ILE A 105 -9.32 27.14 40.10
C ILE A 105 -10.67 27.12 39.40
N THR A 106 -10.67 27.05 38.10
CA THR A 106 -11.85 26.87 37.25
C THR A 106 -11.86 25.48 36.66
N LEU A 107 -12.97 24.78 36.86
CA LEU A 107 -13.21 23.39 36.39
C LEU A 107 -14.29 23.43 35.32
N PRO A 108 -14.01 23.01 34.07
CA PRO A 108 -15.05 22.78 33.08
C PRO A 108 -15.84 21.51 33.46
N LEU A 109 -17.17 21.65 33.50
CA LEU A 109 -18.08 20.57 33.83
C LEU A 109 -18.71 19.98 32.58
N TRP A 110 -18.97 18.69 32.62
CA TRP A 110 -19.72 18.03 31.56
C TRP A 110 -21.13 18.62 31.42
N ARG A 111 -21.53 18.92 30.20
CA ARG A 111 -22.92 19.19 29.85
C ARG A 111 -23.71 17.87 29.89
N SER A 112 -25.00 17.96 30.16
CA SER A 112 -25.86 16.75 30.12
C SER A 112 -25.77 16.02 28.76
N GLY A 113 -25.45 14.74 28.80
CA GLY A 113 -25.28 13.88 27.60
C GLY A 113 -23.91 13.98 26.93
N GLU A 114 -23.09 15.00 27.24
CA GLU A 114 -21.78 15.20 26.58
C GLU A 114 -20.80 14.06 26.91
N ARG A 115 -20.78 13.62 28.17
CA ARG A 115 -19.90 12.52 28.61
C ARG A 115 -20.26 11.23 27.89
N ASP A 116 -21.56 10.93 27.73
CA ASP A 116 -22.03 9.73 27.03
C ASP A 116 -21.63 9.79 25.54
N THR A 117 -21.74 10.97 24.90
CA THR A 117 -21.29 11.19 23.51
C THR A 117 -19.78 10.97 23.39
N MET A 118 -18.97 11.46 24.35
CA MET A 118 -17.52 11.23 24.32
C MET A 118 -17.15 9.76 24.53
N GLN A 119 -17.85 9.04 25.40
CA GLN A 119 -17.66 7.60 25.58
C GLN A 119 -18.05 6.81 24.32
N ALA A 120 -19.20 7.13 23.72
CA ALA A 120 -19.63 6.51 22.46
C ALA A 120 -18.60 6.75 21.35
N ARG A 121 -18.06 7.97 21.24
CA ARG A 121 -17.00 8.30 20.28
C ARG A 121 -15.72 7.49 20.53
N GLY A 122 -15.29 7.31 21.77
CA GLY A 122 -14.17 6.45 22.13
C GLY A 122 -14.38 4.99 21.66
N GLN A 123 -15.60 4.46 21.80
CA GLN A 123 -15.96 3.14 21.29
C GLN A 123 -15.89 3.06 19.76
N GLN A 124 -16.28 4.13 19.03
CA GLN A 124 -16.16 4.19 17.58
C GLN A 124 -14.68 4.14 17.12
N TYR A 125 -13.76 4.79 17.83
CA TYR A 125 -12.33 4.67 17.53
C TYR A 125 -11.83 3.23 17.69
N ASN A 126 -12.25 2.50 18.74
CA ASN A 126 -11.91 1.08 18.88
C ASN A 126 -12.47 0.22 17.73
N GLY A 127 -13.71 0.47 17.31
CA GLY A 127 -14.33 -0.18 16.16
C GLY A 127 -13.56 0.09 14.85
N GLN A 128 -13.12 1.34 14.66
CA GLN A 128 -12.34 1.73 13.50
C GLN A 128 -10.96 1.04 13.46
N VAL A 129 -10.29 0.87 14.62
CA VAL A 129 -9.02 0.14 14.71
C VAL A 129 -9.20 -1.31 14.25
N ALA A 130 -10.25 -1.98 14.71
CA ALA A 130 -10.54 -3.37 14.32
C ALA A 130 -10.82 -3.48 12.81
N ALA A 131 -11.68 -2.61 12.26
CA ALA A 131 -12.00 -2.59 10.83
C ALA A 131 -10.76 -2.25 9.99
N TRP A 132 -9.90 -1.34 10.47
CA TRP A 132 -8.64 -1.02 9.80
C TRP A 132 -7.69 -2.21 9.75
N GLN A 133 -7.56 -2.97 10.84
CA GLN A 133 -6.71 -4.16 10.88
C GLN A 133 -7.15 -5.22 9.87
N GLU A 134 -8.45 -5.46 9.74
CA GLU A 134 -8.99 -6.39 8.73
C GLU A 134 -8.75 -5.90 7.30
N ALA A 135 -9.01 -4.62 7.02
CA ALA A 135 -8.75 -4.02 5.72
C ALA A 135 -7.25 -4.00 5.37
N PHE A 136 -6.40 -3.74 6.34
CA PHE A 136 -4.95 -3.81 6.18
C PHE A 136 -4.49 -5.24 5.88
N THR A 137 -5.01 -6.23 6.60
CA THR A 137 -4.72 -7.65 6.35
C THR A 137 -5.13 -8.05 4.93
N LEU A 138 -6.32 -7.66 4.47
CA LEU A 138 -6.78 -7.91 3.10
C LEU A 138 -5.86 -7.24 2.07
N THR A 139 -5.44 -6.00 2.32
CA THR A 139 -4.53 -5.27 1.43
C THR A 139 -3.18 -5.96 1.31
N MET A 140 -2.61 -6.43 2.43
CA MET A 140 -1.34 -7.16 2.43
C MET A 140 -1.48 -8.53 1.78
N ALA A 141 -2.60 -9.22 1.98
CA ALA A 141 -2.92 -10.48 1.29
C ALA A 141 -2.95 -10.27 -0.24
N GLY A 142 -3.53 -9.17 -0.72
CA GLY A 142 -3.55 -8.81 -2.14
C GLY A 142 -2.14 -8.57 -2.70
N ARG A 143 -1.30 -7.80 -2.00
CA ARG A 143 0.10 -7.58 -2.39
C ARG A 143 0.90 -8.89 -2.42
N LEU A 144 0.68 -9.76 -1.43
CA LEU A 144 1.34 -11.06 -1.37
C LEU A 144 0.89 -11.98 -2.52
N ARG A 145 -0.42 -12.05 -2.82
CA ARG A 145 -0.96 -12.76 -3.98
C ARG A 145 -0.31 -12.32 -5.28
N GLN A 146 -0.21 -11.00 -5.47
CA GLN A 146 0.41 -10.43 -6.66
C GLN A 146 1.87 -10.86 -6.81
N VAL A 147 2.68 -10.71 -5.76
CA VAL A 147 4.12 -11.05 -5.82
C VAL A 147 4.34 -12.55 -6.01
N LEU A 148 3.52 -13.40 -5.39
CA LEU A 148 3.57 -14.86 -5.60
C LEU A 148 3.19 -15.24 -7.03
N ALA A 149 2.19 -14.59 -7.61
CA ALA A 149 1.82 -14.78 -9.03
C ALA A 149 2.93 -14.30 -9.97
N ASP A 150 3.55 -13.13 -9.71
CA ASP A 150 4.67 -12.61 -10.50
C ASP A 150 5.87 -13.56 -10.49
N MET A 151 6.18 -14.18 -9.35
CA MET A 151 7.21 -15.21 -9.25
C MET A 151 6.86 -16.46 -10.08
N GLN A 152 5.61 -16.93 -10.03
CA GLN A 152 5.16 -18.07 -10.80
C GLN A 152 5.21 -17.79 -12.30
N ASP A 153 4.76 -16.61 -12.72
CA ASP A 153 4.81 -16.16 -14.11
C ASP A 153 6.25 -16.13 -14.63
N ALA A 154 7.18 -15.59 -13.83
CA ALA A 154 8.60 -15.51 -14.18
C ALA A 154 9.27 -16.90 -14.26
N ASP A 155 8.98 -17.80 -13.32
CA ASP A 155 9.47 -19.20 -13.36
C ASP A 155 8.96 -19.93 -14.61
N THR A 156 7.68 -19.78 -14.93
CA THR A 156 7.06 -20.43 -16.11
C THR A 156 7.62 -19.86 -17.41
N LEU A 157 7.80 -18.54 -17.49
CA LEU A 157 8.41 -17.89 -18.65
C LEU A 157 9.85 -18.39 -18.87
N LEU A 158 10.66 -18.45 -17.80
CA LEU A 158 12.04 -18.93 -17.87
C LEU A 158 12.07 -20.39 -18.38
N ALA A 159 11.24 -21.28 -17.85
CA ALA A 159 11.16 -22.67 -18.30
C ALA A 159 10.76 -22.76 -19.78
N THR A 160 9.84 -21.92 -20.24
CA THR A 160 9.40 -21.84 -21.64
C THR A 160 10.53 -21.39 -22.58
N GLU A 161 11.30 -20.35 -22.18
CA GLU A 161 12.42 -19.85 -23.00
C GLU A 161 13.62 -20.81 -22.97
N GLN A 162 13.87 -21.53 -21.88
CA GLN A 162 14.88 -22.58 -21.80
C GLN A 162 14.54 -23.74 -22.79
N GLN A 163 13.27 -24.15 -22.84
CA GLN A 163 12.84 -25.14 -23.81
C GLN A 163 12.97 -24.62 -25.26
N ALA A 164 12.68 -23.31 -25.48
CA ALA A 164 12.88 -22.68 -26.80
C ALA A 164 14.35 -22.72 -27.26
N THR A 165 15.26 -22.40 -26.32
CA THR A 165 16.70 -22.48 -26.57
C THR A 165 17.15 -23.92 -26.89
N ALA A 166 16.61 -24.89 -26.15
CA ALA A 166 16.92 -26.31 -26.39
C ALA A 166 16.49 -26.79 -27.80
N ASP A 167 15.27 -26.40 -28.23
CA ASP A 167 14.78 -26.77 -29.57
C ASP A 167 15.58 -26.07 -30.71
N ALA A 168 15.96 -24.79 -30.51
CA ALA A 168 16.80 -24.06 -31.45
C ALA A 168 18.21 -24.66 -31.54
N ARG A 169 18.78 -25.13 -30.42
CA ARG A 169 20.07 -25.83 -30.38
C ARG A 169 19.99 -27.17 -31.12
N GLN A 170 18.87 -27.90 -30.94
CA GLN A 170 18.64 -29.13 -31.66
C GLN A 170 18.57 -28.88 -33.18
N LEU A 171 17.86 -27.84 -33.64
CA LEU A 171 17.78 -27.49 -35.04
C LEU A 171 19.15 -27.13 -35.63
N LEU A 172 19.98 -26.36 -34.90
CA LEU A 172 21.33 -26.04 -35.32
C LEU A 172 22.18 -27.30 -35.49
N SER A 173 22.15 -28.23 -34.52
CA SER A 173 22.89 -29.48 -34.58
C SER A 173 22.50 -30.35 -35.80
N ILE A 174 21.19 -30.40 -36.15
CA ILE A 174 20.71 -31.07 -37.34
C ILE A 174 21.25 -30.39 -38.61
N ALA A 175 21.15 -29.06 -38.71
CA ALA A 175 21.64 -28.29 -39.85
C ALA A 175 23.15 -28.45 -40.07
N GLU A 176 23.94 -28.45 -38.98
CA GLU A 176 25.40 -28.69 -39.03
C GLU A 176 25.72 -30.10 -39.54
N SER A 177 25.01 -31.11 -39.04
CA SER A 177 25.21 -32.50 -39.45
C SER A 177 24.91 -32.71 -40.95
N LEU A 178 23.79 -32.17 -41.46
CA LEU A 178 23.42 -32.19 -42.86
C LEU A 178 24.41 -31.42 -43.74
N HIS A 179 24.94 -30.31 -43.24
CA HIS A 179 25.95 -29.54 -43.98
C HIS A 179 27.27 -30.31 -44.13
N VAL A 180 27.72 -30.98 -43.07
CA VAL A 180 28.91 -31.83 -43.11
C VAL A 180 28.71 -33.00 -44.11
N ALA A 181 27.49 -33.55 -44.19
CA ALA A 181 27.14 -34.57 -45.18
C ALA A 181 27.00 -34.02 -46.61
N GLY A 182 27.04 -32.72 -46.82
CA GLY A 182 26.86 -32.03 -48.10
C GLY A 182 25.42 -31.90 -48.58
N GLU A 183 24.45 -32.18 -47.70
CA GLU A 183 23.01 -32.19 -47.99
C GLU A 183 22.33 -30.83 -47.81
N THR A 184 22.98 -29.86 -47.11
CA THR A 184 22.44 -28.52 -46.93
C THR A 184 23.49 -27.44 -47.11
N ALA A 185 23.05 -26.21 -47.43
CA ALA A 185 23.92 -25.08 -47.68
C ALA A 185 24.42 -24.45 -46.36
N ARG A 186 25.61 -23.80 -46.38
CA ARG A 186 26.15 -23.04 -45.26
C ARG A 186 25.17 -21.95 -44.76
N ARG A 187 24.38 -21.34 -45.65
CA ARG A 187 23.33 -20.38 -45.35
C ARG A 187 22.37 -20.94 -44.32
N ASP A 188 22.00 -22.19 -44.40
CA ASP A 188 20.99 -22.83 -43.57
C ASP A 188 21.53 -23.01 -42.14
N VAL A 189 22.79 -23.37 -41.98
CA VAL A 189 23.49 -23.39 -40.67
C VAL A 189 23.48 -22.00 -40.02
N LEU A 190 23.81 -20.94 -40.79
CA LEU A 190 23.82 -19.59 -40.29
C LEU A 190 22.41 -19.10 -39.86
N GLN A 191 21.35 -19.56 -40.56
CA GLN A 191 19.97 -19.25 -40.17
C GLN A 191 19.59 -19.92 -38.84
N ALA A 192 19.92 -21.19 -38.64
CA ALA A 192 19.71 -21.90 -37.37
C ALA A 192 20.52 -21.29 -36.25
N GLN A 193 21.79 -20.87 -36.51
CA GLN A 193 22.63 -20.20 -35.53
C GLN A 193 22.05 -18.84 -35.10
N THR A 194 21.54 -18.07 -36.06
CA THR A 194 20.87 -16.77 -35.76
C THR A 194 19.64 -16.98 -34.87
N LEU A 195 18.85 -18.02 -35.14
CA LEU A 195 17.70 -18.38 -34.32
C LEU A 195 18.12 -18.74 -32.90
N LEU A 196 19.16 -19.60 -32.74
CA LEU A 196 19.67 -19.95 -31.40
C LEU A 196 20.12 -18.75 -30.62
N LEU A 197 20.87 -17.82 -31.20
CA LEU A 197 21.30 -16.59 -30.53
C LEU A 197 20.12 -15.70 -30.10
N ALA A 198 19.06 -15.64 -30.90
CA ALA A 198 17.84 -14.93 -30.56
C ALA A 198 17.13 -15.56 -29.34
N GLN A 199 17.05 -16.90 -29.28
CA GLN A 199 16.44 -17.60 -28.15
C GLN A 199 17.28 -17.48 -26.87
N GLN A 200 18.61 -17.58 -26.94
CA GLN A 200 19.49 -17.38 -25.82
C GLN A 200 19.34 -15.97 -25.21
N ARG A 201 19.14 -14.94 -26.04
CA ARG A 201 18.85 -13.59 -25.56
C ARG A 201 17.51 -13.51 -24.82
N ASN A 202 16.46 -14.20 -25.31
CA ASN A 202 15.17 -14.24 -24.65
C ASN A 202 15.25 -15.00 -23.30
N GLU A 203 15.99 -16.13 -23.25
CA GLU A 203 16.25 -16.89 -22.03
C GLU A 203 16.95 -16.01 -20.97
N LEU A 204 17.98 -15.27 -21.36
CA LEU A 204 18.68 -14.34 -20.46
C LEU A 204 17.75 -13.24 -19.92
N ALA A 205 16.85 -12.71 -20.76
CA ALA A 205 15.86 -11.74 -20.34
C ALA A 205 14.83 -12.33 -19.34
N ALA A 206 14.41 -13.58 -19.57
CA ALA A 206 13.50 -14.29 -18.65
C ALA A 206 14.18 -14.61 -17.31
N GLU A 207 15.48 -14.95 -17.32
CA GLU A 207 16.26 -15.14 -16.09
C GLU A 207 16.35 -13.84 -15.27
N ALA A 208 16.61 -12.71 -15.92
CA ALA A 208 16.60 -11.42 -15.26
C ALA A 208 15.23 -11.10 -14.64
N ALA A 209 14.13 -11.34 -15.37
CA ALA A 209 12.77 -11.13 -14.86
C ALA A 209 12.47 -12.02 -13.63
N ARG A 210 12.98 -13.27 -13.60
CA ARG A 210 12.87 -14.14 -12.41
C ARG A 210 13.59 -13.54 -11.20
N VAL A 211 14.80 -13.05 -11.39
CA VAL A 211 15.56 -12.40 -10.30
C VAL A 211 14.81 -11.18 -9.77
N ASP A 212 14.25 -10.36 -10.66
CA ASP A 212 13.46 -9.19 -10.26
C ASP A 212 12.20 -9.58 -9.46
N ALA A 213 11.49 -10.62 -9.88
CA ALA A 213 10.33 -11.14 -9.17
C ALA A 213 10.69 -11.66 -7.77
N GLU A 214 11.79 -12.40 -7.63
CA GLU A 214 12.31 -12.87 -6.34
C GLU A 214 12.72 -11.70 -5.42
N ARG A 215 13.30 -10.63 -5.97
CA ARG A 215 13.63 -9.43 -5.19
C ARG A 215 12.38 -8.69 -4.71
N ASN A 216 11.36 -8.56 -5.55
CA ASN A 216 10.08 -7.97 -5.14
C ASN A 216 9.41 -8.77 -4.00
N TYR A 217 9.44 -10.10 -4.09
CA TYR A 217 8.99 -10.99 -3.01
C TYR A 217 9.79 -10.77 -1.73
N GLN A 218 11.11 -10.73 -1.81
CA GLN A 218 11.99 -10.50 -0.67
C GLN A 218 11.74 -9.12 -0.01
N MET A 219 11.55 -8.08 -0.82
CA MET A 219 11.24 -6.73 -0.33
C MET A 219 9.91 -6.68 0.41
N LEU A 220 8.89 -7.40 -0.06
CA LEU A 220 7.57 -7.42 0.57
C LEU A 220 7.55 -8.24 1.85
N THR A 221 8.19 -9.44 1.83
CA THR A 221 8.08 -10.41 2.93
C THR A 221 9.23 -10.33 3.94
N GLY A 222 10.37 -9.73 3.55
CA GLY A 222 11.62 -9.77 4.32
C GLY A 222 12.33 -11.12 4.33
N LEU A 223 11.84 -12.12 3.57
CA LEU A 223 12.33 -13.50 3.60
C LEU A 223 13.38 -13.77 2.53
N ASN A 224 14.40 -14.57 2.88
CA ASN A 224 15.44 -15.07 1.96
C ASN A 224 15.12 -16.48 1.43
N MET A 225 13.91 -16.97 1.68
CA MET A 225 13.40 -18.28 1.24
C MET A 225 12.03 -18.10 0.63
N ARG A 226 11.72 -18.89 -0.40
CA ARG A 226 10.42 -18.90 -1.08
C ARG A 226 9.71 -20.25 -0.95
N PRO A 227 8.38 -20.31 -1.11
CA PRO A 227 7.67 -21.58 -1.14
C PRO A 227 8.15 -22.45 -2.32
N GLU A 228 8.27 -23.76 -2.07
CA GLU A 228 8.63 -24.75 -3.12
C GLU A 228 7.51 -24.90 -4.14
N LYS A 229 6.25 -24.81 -3.69
CA LYS A 229 5.09 -24.97 -4.57
C LYS A 229 4.40 -23.63 -4.79
N PRO A 230 3.84 -23.38 -5.97
CA PRO A 230 3.04 -22.21 -6.23
C PRO A 230 1.82 -22.19 -5.29
N HIS A 231 1.39 -21.00 -4.92
CA HIS A 231 0.15 -20.80 -4.19
C HIS A 231 -1.03 -20.93 -5.17
N ILE A 232 -1.93 -21.87 -4.89
CA ILE A 232 -3.11 -22.12 -5.73
C ILE A 232 -4.34 -21.89 -4.84
N GLU A 233 -5.21 -20.99 -5.27
CA GLU A 233 -6.50 -20.73 -4.65
C GLU A 233 -7.64 -21.38 -5.45
N THR A 234 -8.73 -21.67 -4.76
CA THR A 234 -9.98 -22.07 -5.38
C THR A 234 -10.88 -20.85 -5.56
N LEU A 235 -11.55 -20.76 -6.71
CA LEU A 235 -12.50 -19.69 -6.98
C LEU A 235 -13.67 -19.74 -5.97
N GLN A 236 -13.98 -18.62 -5.34
CA GLN A 236 -15.17 -18.49 -4.50
C GLN A 236 -16.43 -18.40 -5.35
N THR A 237 -17.53 -18.92 -4.82
CA THR A 237 -18.82 -18.94 -5.51
C THR A 237 -19.71 -17.80 -4.99
N THR A 238 -19.36 -16.58 -5.29
CA THR A 238 -20.19 -15.40 -5.00
C THR A 238 -20.26 -14.51 -6.23
N ASP A 239 -21.40 -13.86 -6.41
CA ASP A 239 -21.66 -12.94 -7.51
C ASP A 239 -21.90 -11.48 -7.03
N GLU A 240 -21.80 -11.27 -5.70
CA GLU A 240 -22.01 -9.98 -5.07
C GLU A 240 -20.94 -9.66 -4.03
N ILE A 241 -20.65 -8.35 -3.89
CA ILE A 241 -19.77 -7.85 -2.83
C ILE A 241 -20.57 -7.80 -1.52
N SER A 242 -20.07 -8.54 -0.52
CA SER A 242 -20.69 -8.55 0.81
C SER A 242 -20.55 -7.19 1.50
N PRO A 243 -21.60 -6.71 2.22
CA PRO A 243 -21.47 -5.58 3.13
C PRO A 243 -20.40 -5.79 4.23
N GLU A 244 -20.06 -7.04 4.53
CA GLU A 244 -19.02 -7.43 5.50
C GLU A 244 -17.61 -7.41 4.90
N HIS A 245 -17.45 -6.95 3.66
CA HIS A 245 -16.14 -6.80 3.01
C HIS A 245 -15.23 -5.90 3.86
N PRO A 246 -13.99 -6.30 4.24
CA PRO A 246 -13.14 -5.57 5.18
C PRO A 246 -12.93 -4.09 4.83
N LEU A 247 -12.75 -3.78 3.54
CA LEU A 247 -12.61 -2.40 3.09
C LEU A 247 -13.89 -1.59 3.27
N LEU A 248 -15.07 -2.20 3.05
CA LEU A 248 -16.37 -1.56 3.26
C LEU A 248 -16.67 -1.36 4.74
N GLN A 249 -16.29 -2.30 5.59
CA GLN A 249 -16.39 -2.16 7.05
C GLN A 249 -15.52 -1.01 7.58
N LEU A 250 -14.30 -0.86 7.07
CA LEU A 250 -13.47 0.29 7.40
C LEU A 250 -14.14 1.61 7.01
N LEU A 251 -14.64 1.73 5.77
CA LEU A 251 -15.30 2.94 5.31
C LEU A 251 -16.62 3.21 6.06
N ARG A 252 -17.31 2.16 6.52
CA ARG A 252 -18.49 2.30 7.37
C ARG A 252 -18.13 2.83 8.75
N SER A 253 -17.04 2.33 9.34
CA SER A 253 -16.55 2.84 10.61
C SER A 253 -16.11 4.32 10.51
N ASP A 254 -15.57 4.76 9.36
CA ASP A 254 -15.28 6.17 9.08
C ASP A 254 -16.55 7.03 9.04
N ILE A 255 -17.66 6.51 8.48
CA ILE A 255 -18.96 7.19 8.48
C ILE A 255 -19.48 7.33 9.90
N ASP A 256 -19.44 6.26 10.71
CA ASP A 256 -19.90 6.24 12.10
C ASP A 256 -19.07 7.20 12.96
N LEU A 257 -17.76 7.24 12.77
CA LEU A 257 -16.89 8.19 13.45
C LEU A 257 -17.18 9.64 13.03
N ALA A 258 -17.40 9.89 11.74
CA ALA A 258 -17.77 11.22 11.24
C ALA A 258 -19.14 11.66 11.75
N ALA A 259 -20.08 10.75 11.98
CA ALA A 259 -21.37 11.03 12.60
C ALA A 259 -21.17 11.43 14.09
N ALA A 260 -20.38 10.66 14.86
CA ALA A 260 -20.05 11.00 16.24
C ALA A 260 -19.31 12.34 16.38
N GLU A 261 -18.52 12.74 15.37
CA GLU A 261 -17.85 14.04 15.34
C GLU A 261 -18.85 15.21 15.12
N ILE A 262 -19.97 14.99 14.45
CA ILE A 262 -21.04 16.01 14.35
C ILE A 262 -21.60 16.27 15.74
N ASP A 263 -21.96 15.22 16.49
CA ASP A 263 -22.54 15.33 17.83
C ASP A 263 -21.58 16.01 18.81
N LYS A 264 -20.30 15.63 18.78
CA LYS A 264 -19.25 16.28 19.55
C LYS A 264 -19.13 17.76 19.21
N THR A 265 -19.05 18.10 17.92
CA THR A 265 -18.88 19.48 17.46
C THR A 265 -20.09 20.35 17.85
N GLU A 266 -21.28 19.77 17.88
CA GLU A 266 -22.48 20.46 18.34
C GLU A 266 -22.39 20.80 19.83
N LEU A 267 -21.96 19.86 20.67
CA LEU A 267 -21.78 20.06 22.11
C LEU A 267 -20.66 21.06 22.41
N ASP A 268 -19.52 20.94 21.73
CA ASP A 268 -18.39 21.89 21.85
C ASP A 268 -18.83 23.32 21.50
N ALA A 269 -19.64 23.50 20.46
CA ALA A 269 -20.13 24.81 20.04
C ALA A 269 -21.10 25.44 21.05
N LEU A 270 -21.77 24.62 21.84
CA LEU A 270 -22.60 25.10 22.96
C LEU A 270 -21.76 25.56 24.18
N GLY A 271 -20.50 25.09 24.27
CA GLY A 271 -19.58 25.36 25.37
C GLY A 271 -19.96 24.68 26.68
N ASN A 272 -18.99 24.47 27.55
CA ASN A 272 -19.17 23.76 28.82
C ASN A 272 -19.48 24.70 29.97
N PRO A 273 -20.36 24.32 30.88
CA PRO A 273 -20.48 25.00 32.16
C PRO A 273 -19.14 24.98 32.91
N THR A 274 -18.81 26.07 33.62
CA THR A 274 -17.60 26.11 34.42
C THR A 274 -17.93 26.39 35.86
N LEU A 275 -17.22 25.73 36.79
CA LEU A 275 -17.25 25.99 38.21
C LEU A 275 -15.91 26.60 38.63
N SER A 276 -15.92 27.82 39.13
CA SER A 276 -14.74 28.47 39.66
C SER A 276 -14.85 28.55 41.19
N ILE A 277 -13.79 28.11 41.88
CA ILE A 277 -13.66 28.13 43.32
C ILE A 277 -12.35 28.84 43.66
N GLY A 278 -12.41 29.89 44.51
CA GLY A 278 -11.23 30.66 44.81
C GLY A 278 -11.37 31.50 46.12
N SER A 279 -10.37 32.28 46.38
CA SER A 279 -10.37 33.27 47.48
C SER A 279 -10.15 34.66 46.90
N ARG A 280 -10.88 35.63 47.45
CA ARG A 280 -10.77 37.03 47.11
C ARG A 280 -10.33 37.82 48.37
N ARG A 281 -9.23 38.53 48.24
CA ARG A 281 -8.71 39.43 49.23
C ARG A 281 -8.76 40.86 48.72
N GLN A 282 -9.54 41.72 49.40
CA GLN A 282 -9.74 43.10 48.95
C GLN A 282 -9.65 44.10 50.09
N ARG A 283 -9.27 45.31 49.71
CA ARG A 283 -9.46 46.52 50.53
C ARG A 283 -9.93 47.68 49.67
N ALA A 284 -10.82 48.56 50.19
CA ALA A 284 -11.41 49.62 49.39
C ALA A 284 -10.58 50.92 49.41
N GLY A 285 -9.67 51.08 50.40
CA GLY A 285 -8.82 52.24 50.47
C GLY A 285 -7.62 52.04 51.41
N ASN A 286 -6.74 53.09 51.51
CA ASN A 286 -5.51 53.00 52.26
C ASN A 286 -5.73 52.88 53.80
N GLN A 287 -6.91 53.26 54.31
CA GLN A 287 -7.26 53.17 55.71
C GLN A 287 -8.11 51.98 56.11
N ASP A 288 -8.48 51.12 55.06
CA ASP A 288 -9.33 49.95 55.25
C ASP A 288 -8.50 48.69 55.49
N ASP A 289 -9.00 47.80 56.33
CA ASP A 289 -8.46 46.46 56.53
C ASP A 289 -8.77 45.57 55.36
N TYR A 290 -7.88 44.58 55.09
CA TYR A 290 -8.13 43.57 54.12
C TYR A 290 -9.29 42.65 54.56
N GLN A 291 -10.19 42.39 53.64
CA GLN A 291 -11.29 41.48 53.84
C GLN A 291 -11.04 40.25 52.95
N ASP A 292 -11.11 39.06 53.53
CA ASP A 292 -10.97 37.79 52.83
C ASP A 292 -12.35 37.15 52.64
N ALA A 293 -12.64 36.67 51.43
CA ALA A 293 -13.89 36.02 51.08
C ALA A 293 -13.65 34.77 50.22
N LEU A 294 -14.51 33.77 50.39
CA LEU A 294 -14.59 32.65 49.45
C LEU A 294 -15.35 33.15 48.22
N ALA A 295 -14.75 32.93 47.04
CA ALA A 295 -15.34 33.23 45.76
C ALA A 295 -15.82 31.89 45.08
N LEU A 296 -17.10 31.82 44.81
CA LEU A 296 -17.71 30.73 44.07
C LEU A 296 -18.46 31.31 42.87
N SER A 297 -18.16 30.81 41.66
CA SER A 297 -18.82 31.26 40.44
C SER A 297 -19.18 30.07 39.58
N VAL A 298 -20.38 30.08 39.02
CA VAL A 298 -20.83 29.13 38.00
C VAL A 298 -21.17 29.91 36.74
N THR A 299 -20.49 29.58 35.63
CA THR A 299 -20.79 30.20 34.33
C THR A 299 -21.43 29.14 33.44
N ILE A 300 -22.59 29.45 32.87
CA ILE A 300 -23.33 28.55 31.98
C ILE A 300 -23.50 29.25 30.63
N PRO A 301 -22.78 28.82 29.58
CA PRO A 301 -23.00 29.36 28.25
C PRO A 301 -24.36 28.92 27.71
N PHE A 302 -25.06 29.82 26.99
CA PHE A 302 -26.36 29.56 26.42
C PHE A 302 -26.54 30.29 25.08
N GLY A 303 -27.44 29.79 24.23
CA GLY A 303 -27.74 30.40 22.94
C GLY A 303 -26.75 29.97 21.85
N GLY A 304 -26.63 30.78 20.81
CA GLY A 304 -25.59 30.56 19.79
C GLY A 304 -25.96 29.66 18.66
N ARG A 305 -27.25 29.47 18.32
CA ARG A 305 -27.72 28.58 17.23
C ARG A 305 -26.98 28.80 15.90
N ALA A 306 -26.66 30.05 15.55
CA ALA A 306 -25.89 30.39 14.36
C ALA A 306 -24.45 29.86 14.44
N HIS A 307 -23.82 29.95 15.64
CA HIS A 307 -22.48 29.41 15.89
C HIS A 307 -22.45 27.88 15.81
N VAL A 308 -23.45 27.22 16.41
CA VAL A 308 -23.61 25.76 16.33
C VAL A 308 -23.72 25.32 14.88
N ASN A 309 -24.60 25.95 14.11
CA ASN A 309 -24.78 25.61 12.68
C ASN A 309 -23.51 25.86 11.86
N ALA A 310 -22.78 26.93 12.11
CA ALA A 310 -21.52 27.22 11.44
C ALA A 310 -20.45 26.18 11.79
N SER A 311 -20.29 25.85 13.06
CA SER A 311 -19.30 24.89 13.55
C SER A 311 -19.57 23.47 13.06
N THR A 312 -20.85 23.04 13.06
CA THR A 312 -21.24 21.69 12.62
C THR A 312 -21.26 21.50 11.09
N SER A 313 -21.26 22.60 10.32
CA SER A 313 -21.36 22.53 8.84
C SER A 313 -20.20 21.76 8.21
N SER A 314 -18.98 21.94 8.70
CA SER A 314 -17.78 21.21 8.21
C SER A 314 -17.82 19.74 8.61
N ALA A 315 -18.23 19.40 9.83
CA ALA A 315 -18.38 18.02 10.27
C ALA A 315 -19.45 17.27 9.46
N ARG A 316 -20.59 17.92 9.19
CA ARG A 316 -21.62 17.36 8.32
C ARG A 316 -21.13 17.11 6.90
N ARG A 317 -20.35 18.03 6.33
CA ARG A 317 -19.72 17.83 5.03
C ARG A 317 -18.75 16.64 5.07
N ASN A 318 -17.92 16.53 6.09
CA ASN A 318 -16.97 15.41 6.23
C ASN A 318 -17.70 14.05 6.30
N LYS A 319 -18.86 14.01 6.97
CA LYS A 319 -19.71 12.81 6.99
C LYS A 319 -20.23 12.47 5.59
N VAL A 320 -20.71 13.46 4.83
CA VAL A 320 -21.14 13.25 3.43
C VAL A 320 -19.98 12.79 2.56
N ASP A 321 -18.78 13.35 2.75
CA ASP A 321 -17.56 12.91 2.03
C ASP A 321 -17.21 11.44 2.36
N ALA A 322 -17.43 11.00 3.59
CA ALA A 322 -17.27 9.59 3.99
C ALA A 322 -18.33 8.69 3.33
N ASP A 323 -19.62 9.10 3.31
CA ASP A 323 -20.69 8.39 2.61
C ASP A 323 -20.36 8.23 1.11
N VAL A 324 -19.86 9.30 0.46
CA VAL A 324 -19.49 9.28 -0.96
C VAL A 324 -18.32 8.31 -1.20
N ARG A 325 -17.31 8.29 -0.32
CA ARG A 325 -16.20 7.32 -0.44
C ARG A 325 -16.70 5.89 -0.36
N TYR A 326 -17.55 5.58 0.61
CA TYR A 326 -18.17 4.24 0.74
C TYR A 326 -18.92 3.84 -0.53
N LEU A 327 -19.81 4.69 -1.04
CA LEU A 327 -20.61 4.39 -2.22
C LEU A 327 -19.75 4.24 -3.48
N ASN A 328 -18.70 5.05 -3.64
CA ASN A 328 -17.80 4.94 -4.79
C ASN A 328 -16.98 3.66 -4.71
N THR A 329 -16.44 3.32 -3.55
CA THR A 329 -15.68 2.07 -3.37
C THR A 329 -16.58 0.85 -3.59
N PHE A 330 -17.82 0.87 -3.09
CA PHE A 330 -18.77 -0.21 -3.34
C PHE A 330 -19.07 -0.40 -4.84
N ARG A 331 -19.23 0.69 -5.59
CA ARG A 331 -19.44 0.64 -7.05
C ARG A 331 -18.19 0.12 -7.76
N GLU A 332 -17.02 0.58 -7.34
CA GLU A 332 -15.74 0.15 -7.92
C GLU A 332 -15.50 -1.35 -7.73
N LEU A 333 -15.72 -1.87 -6.52
CA LEU A 333 -15.59 -3.30 -6.23
C LEU A 333 -16.57 -4.14 -7.07
N ASN A 334 -17.82 -3.69 -7.23
CA ASN A 334 -18.79 -4.40 -8.08
C ASN A 334 -18.41 -4.36 -9.57
N LEU A 335 -17.86 -3.24 -10.06
CA LEU A 335 -17.36 -3.14 -11.43
C LEU A 335 -16.20 -4.10 -11.65
N GLN A 336 -15.21 -4.09 -10.77
CA GLN A 336 -14.05 -4.98 -10.85
C GLN A 336 -14.46 -6.45 -10.75
N LEU A 337 -15.40 -6.80 -9.87
CA LEU A 337 -15.96 -8.15 -9.78
C LEU A 337 -16.57 -8.60 -11.10
N HIS A 338 -17.37 -7.73 -11.72
CA HIS A 338 -17.98 -8.02 -13.01
C HIS A 338 -16.94 -8.20 -14.12
N GLU A 339 -15.92 -7.33 -14.19
CA GLU A 339 -14.84 -7.41 -15.18
C GLU A 339 -14.05 -8.72 -15.05
N ILE A 340 -13.67 -9.08 -13.81
CA ILE A 340 -12.94 -10.33 -13.54
C ILE A 340 -13.79 -11.56 -13.87
N ALA A 341 -15.05 -11.57 -13.48
CA ALA A 341 -15.96 -12.67 -13.77
C ALA A 341 -16.18 -12.86 -15.29
N HIS A 342 -16.30 -11.77 -16.04
CA HIS A 342 -16.43 -11.79 -17.49
C HIS A 342 -15.13 -12.26 -18.17
N GLU A 343 -13.96 -11.83 -17.69
CA GLU A 343 -12.67 -12.28 -18.21
C GLU A 343 -12.46 -13.77 -17.91
N LEU A 344 -12.78 -14.24 -16.69
CA LEU A 344 -12.74 -15.67 -16.35
C LEU A 344 -13.61 -16.52 -17.26
N PHE A 345 -14.84 -16.07 -17.54
CA PHE A 345 -15.72 -16.75 -18.48
C PHE A 345 -15.07 -16.83 -19.87
N THR A 346 -14.54 -15.73 -20.39
CA THR A 346 -13.90 -15.67 -21.70
C THR A 346 -12.66 -16.59 -21.78
N LEU A 347 -11.83 -16.63 -20.73
CA LEU A 347 -10.65 -17.48 -20.68
C LEU A 347 -11.04 -18.97 -20.60
N ASN A 348 -12.08 -19.33 -19.85
CA ASN A 348 -12.57 -20.71 -19.80
C ASN A 348 -13.00 -21.23 -21.17
N GLU A 349 -13.63 -20.38 -21.99
CA GLU A 349 -14.04 -20.74 -23.35
C GLU A 349 -12.84 -20.77 -24.33
N SER A 350 -11.85 -19.89 -24.17
CA SER A 350 -10.71 -19.77 -25.09
C SER A 350 -9.57 -20.76 -24.78
N MET A 351 -9.42 -21.20 -23.53
CA MET A 351 -8.33 -22.08 -23.10
C MET A 351 -8.29 -23.43 -23.86
N PRO A 352 -9.41 -24.16 -24.06
CA PRO A 352 -9.40 -25.39 -24.84
C PRO A 352 -8.97 -25.14 -26.29
N LEU A 353 -9.37 -24.02 -26.91
CA LEU A 353 -8.98 -23.67 -28.29
C LEU A 353 -7.48 -23.39 -28.39
N SER A 354 -6.93 -22.66 -27.42
CA SER A 354 -5.48 -22.37 -27.36
C SER A 354 -4.66 -23.63 -27.12
N LYS A 355 -5.17 -24.57 -26.32
CA LYS A 355 -4.54 -25.88 -26.09
C LYS A 355 -4.49 -26.71 -27.38
N GLU A 356 -5.59 -26.80 -28.12
CA GLU A 356 -5.65 -27.48 -29.39
C GLU A 356 -4.71 -26.83 -30.41
N GLN A 357 -4.70 -25.50 -30.52
CA GLN A 357 -3.80 -24.75 -31.40
C GLN A 357 -2.33 -25.03 -31.06
N ALA A 358 -1.94 -25.06 -29.80
CA ALA A 358 -0.58 -25.37 -29.38
C ALA A 358 -0.19 -26.82 -29.74
N GLN A 359 -1.10 -27.78 -29.61
CA GLN A 359 -0.88 -29.16 -29.98
C GLN A 359 -0.68 -29.32 -31.52
N LEU A 360 -1.54 -28.67 -32.31
CA LEU A 360 -1.43 -28.72 -33.79
C LEU A 360 -0.14 -28.04 -34.25
N ALA A 361 0.22 -26.91 -33.70
CA ALA A 361 1.46 -26.22 -34.05
C ALA A 361 2.71 -27.06 -33.68
N ARG A 362 2.67 -27.77 -32.54
CA ARG A 362 3.74 -28.71 -32.14
C ARG A 362 3.86 -29.88 -33.14
N GLN A 363 2.75 -30.46 -33.55
CA GLN A 363 2.75 -31.51 -34.55
C GLN A 363 3.33 -31.03 -35.90
N GLN A 364 2.96 -29.84 -36.37
CA GLN A 364 3.51 -29.23 -37.58
C GLN A 364 5.02 -29.04 -37.47
N TRP A 365 5.52 -28.58 -36.33
CA TRP A 365 6.96 -28.47 -36.07
C TRP A 365 7.68 -29.82 -36.18
N GLU A 366 7.16 -30.89 -35.53
CA GLU A 366 7.78 -32.22 -35.58
C GLU A 366 7.77 -32.80 -37.02
N MET A 367 6.69 -32.57 -37.80
CA MET A 367 6.63 -32.98 -39.22
C MET A 367 7.63 -32.20 -40.06
N ALA A 368 7.70 -30.87 -39.92
CA ALA A 368 8.65 -30.02 -40.65
C ALA A 368 10.12 -30.41 -40.36
N LYS A 369 10.41 -30.70 -39.07
CA LYS A 369 11.73 -31.17 -38.64
C LYS A 369 12.11 -32.51 -39.31
N THR A 370 11.16 -33.46 -39.39
CA THR A 370 11.37 -34.75 -40.04
C THR A 370 11.59 -34.57 -41.54
N ALA A 371 10.76 -33.77 -42.23
CA ALA A 371 10.90 -33.49 -43.65
C ALA A 371 12.24 -32.79 -44.00
N PHE A 372 12.77 -31.95 -43.08
CA PHE A 372 14.09 -31.36 -43.28
C PHE A 372 15.22 -32.41 -43.19
N VAL A 373 15.12 -33.32 -42.23
CA VAL A 373 16.10 -34.41 -42.07
C VAL A 373 16.10 -35.34 -43.31
N THR A 374 14.95 -35.54 -43.96
CA THR A 374 14.83 -36.36 -45.19
C THR A 374 15.11 -35.59 -46.50
N GLY A 375 15.40 -34.27 -46.40
CA GLY A 375 15.67 -33.42 -47.57
C GLY A 375 14.43 -33.01 -48.37
N GLU A 376 13.22 -33.22 -47.82
CA GLU A 376 11.94 -32.88 -48.47
C GLU A 376 11.55 -31.42 -48.34
N THR A 377 12.16 -30.66 -47.37
CA THR A 377 11.88 -29.24 -47.14
C THR A 377 13.16 -28.47 -46.83
N ASP A 378 13.11 -27.15 -46.98
CA ASP A 378 14.22 -26.25 -46.60
C ASP A 378 14.11 -25.81 -45.14
N ILE A 379 15.21 -25.28 -44.59
CA ILE A 379 15.29 -24.83 -43.20
C ILE A 379 14.34 -23.68 -42.89
N SER A 380 13.98 -22.86 -43.90
CA SER A 380 13.09 -21.70 -43.68
C SER A 380 11.71 -22.15 -43.24
N GLN A 381 11.18 -23.24 -43.83
CA GLN A 381 9.90 -23.82 -43.43
C GLN A 381 9.97 -24.41 -42.03
N VAL A 382 11.07 -25.04 -41.68
CA VAL A 382 11.30 -25.59 -40.33
C VAL A 382 11.36 -24.49 -39.28
N VAL A 383 12.06 -23.38 -39.57
CA VAL A 383 12.15 -22.24 -38.70
C VAL A 383 10.77 -21.59 -38.49
N ILE A 384 9.97 -21.44 -39.55
CA ILE A 384 8.59 -20.94 -39.46
C ILE A 384 7.73 -21.85 -38.58
N ALA A 385 7.77 -23.17 -38.80
CA ALA A 385 7.00 -24.12 -37.99
C ALA A 385 7.43 -24.13 -36.52
N LEU A 386 8.73 -24.02 -36.23
CA LEU A 386 9.25 -23.89 -34.87
C LEU A 386 8.77 -22.63 -34.22
N GLN A 387 8.87 -21.46 -34.89
CA GLN A 387 8.41 -20.20 -34.37
C GLN A 387 6.89 -20.21 -34.09
N GLN A 388 6.09 -20.81 -34.97
CA GLN A 388 4.65 -20.95 -34.77
C GLN A 388 4.34 -21.85 -33.55
N SER A 389 5.02 -22.99 -33.44
CA SER A 389 4.89 -23.90 -32.28
C SER A 389 5.22 -23.17 -30.95
N ARG A 390 6.30 -22.40 -30.95
CA ARG A 390 6.73 -21.62 -29.78
C ARG A 390 5.74 -20.52 -29.38
N ARG A 391 5.24 -19.79 -30.38
CA ARG A 391 4.24 -18.78 -30.17
C ARG A 391 2.97 -19.35 -29.55
N SER A 392 2.43 -20.43 -30.16
CA SER A 392 1.21 -21.04 -29.63
C SER A 392 1.38 -21.68 -28.26
N ALA A 393 2.55 -22.24 -27.93
CA ALA A 393 2.85 -22.73 -26.58
C ALA A 393 2.90 -21.59 -25.57
N ARG A 394 3.57 -20.48 -25.90
CA ARG A 394 3.64 -19.30 -25.04
C ARG A 394 2.26 -18.66 -24.83
N ASP A 395 1.44 -18.55 -25.87
CA ASP A 395 0.08 -18.01 -25.78
C ASP A 395 -0.77 -18.88 -24.83
N LEU A 396 -0.65 -20.20 -24.86
CA LEU A 396 -1.31 -21.10 -23.92
C LEU A 396 -0.85 -20.89 -22.49
N GLU A 397 0.46 -20.77 -22.25
CA GLU A 397 1.00 -20.51 -20.91
C GLU A 397 0.49 -19.17 -20.35
N VAL A 398 0.51 -18.11 -21.16
CA VAL A 398 -0.01 -16.78 -20.76
C VAL A 398 -1.48 -16.88 -20.36
N ILE A 399 -2.31 -17.58 -21.12
CA ILE A 399 -3.73 -17.79 -20.80
C ILE A 399 -3.88 -18.58 -19.49
N THR A 400 -3.09 -19.61 -19.29
CA THR A 400 -3.15 -20.45 -18.08
C THR A 400 -2.75 -19.67 -16.84
N LEU A 401 -1.68 -18.89 -16.90
CA LEU A 401 -1.23 -18.03 -15.82
C LEU A 401 -2.24 -16.90 -15.53
N ARG A 402 -2.78 -16.27 -16.57
CA ARG A 402 -3.81 -15.25 -16.42
C ARG A 402 -5.06 -15.80 -15.74
N HIS A 403 -5.50 -17.02 -16.13
CA HIS A 403 -6.65 -17.68 -15.48
C HIS A 403 -6.39 -17.92 -13.98
N ALA A 404 -5.21 -18.43 -13.61
CA ALA A 404 -4.85 -18.63 -12.20
C ALA A 404 -4.80 -17.31 -11.43
N ARG A 405 -4.25 -16.26 -12.03
CA ARG A 405 -4.19 -14.91 -11.45
C ARG A 405 -5.59 -14.31 -11.24
N LEU A 406 -6.50 -14.47 -12.20
CA LEU A 406 -7.88 -13.99 -12.07
C LEU A 406 -8.63 -14.65 -10.93
N ILE A 407 -8.36 -15.91 -10.60
CA ILE A 407 -8.95 -16.58 -9.43
C ILE A 407 -8.50 -15.88 -8.15
N THR A 408 -7.22 -15.55 -8.01
CA THR A 408 -6.71 -14.85 -6.83
C THR A 408 -7.19 -13.40 -6.76
N GLU A 409 -7.29 -12.72 -7.90
CA GLU A 409 -7.86 -11.36 -8.01
C GLU A 409 -9.35 -11.37 -7.64
N PHE A 410 -10.13 -12.36 -8.10
CA PHE A 410 -11.53 -12.53 -7.73
C PHE A 410 -11.68 -12.69 -6.21
N ASN A 411 -10.92 -13.62 -5.60
CA ASN A 411 -10.95 -13.85 -4.16
C ASN A 411 -10.57 -12.60 -3.36
N GLN A 412 -9.62 -11.81 -3.87
CA GLN A 412 -9.22 -10.53 -3.28
C GLN A 412 -10.36 -9.51 -3.33
N ILE A 413 -11.04 -9.38 -4.47
CA ILE A 413 -12.12 -8.41 -4.68
C ILE A 413 -13.37 -8.74 -3.87
N VAL A 414 -13.66 -10.01 -3.63
CA VAL A 414 -14.76 -10.41 -2.75
C VAL A 414 -14.40 -10.41 -1.26
N GLY A 415 -13.16 -10.05 -0.92
CA GLY A 415 -12.73 -9.83 0.45
C GLY A 415 -12.34 -11.10 1.21
N VAL A 416 -11.93 -12.17 0.51
CA VAL A 416 -11.50 -13.41 1.16
C VAL A 416 -10.18 -13.20 1.89
N LEU A 417 -10.23 -13.34 3.21
CA LEU A 417 -9.04 -13.46 4.06
C LEU A 417 -8.57 -14.93 4.07
N PRO A 418 -7.26 -15.18 4.11
CA PRO A 418 -6.66 -16.51 4.09
C PRO A 418 -6.85 -17.28 5.39
#